data_2885d7069f5518aa52e5acfd139eb2ce
#
_entry.id   2885d7069f5518aa52e5acfd139eb2ce
#
_cell.length_a   1.000
_cell.length_b   1.000
_cell.length_c   1.000
_cell.angle_alpha   90.00
_cell.angle_beta   90.00
_cell.angle_gamma   90.00
#
_symmetry.space_group_name_H-M   'P 1'
#
loop_
_entity.id
_entity.type
_entity.pdbx_description
1 polymer ?
#
loop_
_entity_poly.entity_id
_entity_poly.type
_entity_poly.pdbx_seq_one_letter_code
_entity_poly.pdbx_strand_id
1 'polypeptide(L)'
;MDKEFINGDFLSPIQLLNNQKYDGHKSLHDEEMADSLGFSGAPIEGCTHLSQFVPLLEEIFKDEWFVSGCISVHYKNMVFEGERVKAFAKLPDEESKITDIWMEKEDGTVVLTGSAGIGPNHQTSSLDNLMSKLDKTENLVILSEINEGLEGNERFTVKIGFDQHMGDLYPFTLRNKLSVITEPMTWYNEAEENSSPWGRPIIPIEMISVLTNYVGNPSNFKVKGPVIGLFANQEIKLFKGPLFVNEEYQIEKKIIAVSQSKRVETYWCMTYVYDQNKILVAECLLNQAFLKDSYEGYEEELKSISGSINI
;
A
#
# COMPACT_ATOMS: atom_id res chain seq x y z
N MET A 1 -10.37 26.54 22.70
CA MET A 1 -10.09 25.10 22.68
C MET A 1 -9.17 24.88 21.50
N ASP A 2 -7.94 24.55 21.77
CA ASP A 2 -7.00 24.24 20.70
C ASP A 2 -7.53 22.97 19.98
N LYS A 3 -7.55 23.00 18.63
CA LYS A 3 -7.95 21.83 17.86
C LYS A 3 -6.96 20.72 18.14
N GLU A 4 -7.41 19.57 18.59
CA GLU A 4 -6.56 18.41 18.84
C GLU A 4 -6.18 17.69 17.52
N PHE A 5 -6.98 17.87 16.48
CA PHE A 5 -6.79 17.27 15.15
C PHE A 5 -7.34 18.17 14.03
N ILE A 6 -6.89 17.92 12.82
CA ILE A 6 -7.44 18.47 11.57
C ILE A 6 -8.08 17.33 10.76
N ASN A 7 -8.97 17.69 9.85
CA ASN A 7 -9.63 16.73 8.95
C ASN A 7 -9.94 17.36 7.59
N GLY A 8 -10.00 16.49 6.58
CA GLY A 8 -10.48 16.84 5.24
C GLY A 8 -12.02 16.87 5.14
N ASP A 9 -12.50 16.96 3.92
CA ASP A 9 -13.90 16.79 3.60
C ASP A 9 -14.28 15.31 3.44
N PHE A 10 -15.57 14.99 3.37
CA PHE A 10 -16.04 13.68 2.94
C PHE A 10 -15.89 13.54 1.42
N LEU A 11 -15.14 12.55 0.98
CA LEU A 11 -14.81 12.30 -0.41
C LEU A 11 -15.26 10.89 -0.83
N SER A 12 -15.60 10.74 -2.11
CA SER A 12 -16.00 9.45 -2.69
C SER A 12 -14.88 8.95 -3.62
N PRO A 13 -14.01 8.06 -3.14
CA PRO A 13 -12.96 7.48 -3.97
C PRO A 13 -13.55 6.58 -5.07
N ILE A 14 -12.83 6.50 -6.19
CA ILE A 14 -13.18 5.68 -7.34
C ILE A 14 -12.06 4.70 -7.59
N GLN A 15 -12.41 3.43 -7.83
CA GLN A 15 -11.45 2.40 -8.17
C GLN A 15 -11.23 2.31 -9.69
N LEU A 16 -10.04 1.81 -10.10
CA LEU A 16 -9.67 1.59 -11.50
C LEU A 16 -9.21 0.15 -11.78
N LEU A 17 -9.53 -0.80 -10.87
CA LEU A 17 -9.06 -2.18 -10.93
C LEU A 17 -10.10 -3.20 -11.45
N ASN A 18 -11.21 -2.75 -12.01
CA ASN A 18 -12.29 -3.64 -12.51
C ASN A 18 -11.82 -4.69 -13.50
N ASN A 19 -10.74 -4.43 -14.24
CA ASN A 19 -10.17 -5.35 -15.22
C ASN A 19 -8.82 -5.92 -14.78
N GLN A 20 -8.52 -5.91 -13.48
CA GLN A 20 -7.29 -6.46 -12.94
C GLN A 20 -7.19 -7.95 -13.22
N LYS A 21 -6.04 -8.38 -13.75
CA LYS A 21 -5.70 -9.79 -13.90
C LYS A 21 -4.55 -10.14 -12.98
N TYR A 22 -4.74 -11.20 -12.23
CA TYR A 22 -3.81 -11.64 -11.20
C TYR A 22 -3.36 -13.06 -11.53
N ASP A 23 -2.12 -13.24 -12.01
CA ASP A 23 -1.58 -14.53 -12.47
C ASP A 23 -1.93 -15.70 -11.54
N GLY A 24 -2.87 -16.58 -11.98
CA GLY A 24 -3.30 -17.76 -11.23
C GLY A 24 -4.09 -17.48 -9.94
N HIS A 25 -4.36 -16.23 -9.60
CA HIS A 25 -5.11 -15.80 -8.41
C HIS A 25 -6.39 -15.07 -8.78
N LYS A 26 -7.25 -14.89 -7.77
CA LYS A 26 -8.54 -14.19 -7.93
C LYS A 26 -8.38 -12.74 -7.45
N SER A 27 -8.92 -11.79 -8.22
CA SER A 27 -8.95 -10.38 -7.81
C SER A 27 -10.18 -10.09 -6.97
N LEU A 28 -9.99 -9.44 -5.83
CA LEU A 28 -11.07 -8.93 -4.99
C LEU A 28 -11.77 -7.71 -5.62
N HIS A 29 -11.10 -7.05 -6.58
CA HIS A 29 -11.62 -5.87 -7.28
C HIS A 29 -12.49 -6.25 -8.50
N ASP A 30 -12.73 -7.52 -8.73
CA ASP A 30 -13.68 -8.04 -9.71
C ASP A 30 -15.08 -8.13 -9.07
N GLU A 31 -16.10 -7.56 -9.72
CA GLU A 31 -17.47 -7.50 -9.17
C GLU A 31 -18.09 -8.87 -8.97
N GLU A 32 -17.89 -9.83 -9.90
CA GLU A 32 -18.44 -11.19 -9.79
C GLU A 32 -17.77 -11.92 -8.61
N MET A 33 -16.47 -11.69 -8.41
CA MET A 33 -15.75 -12.27 -7.28
C MET A 33 -16.19 -11.65 -5.97
N ALA A 34 -16.33 -10.32 -5.90
CA ALA A 34 -16.82 -9.61 -4.72
C ALA A 34 -18.22 -10.13 -4.30
N ASP A 35 -19.13 -10.26 -5.25
CA ASP A 35 -20.48 -10.82 -5.04
C ASP A 35 -20.41 -12.28 -4.51
N SER A 36 -19.53 -13.11 -5.07
CA SER A 36 -19.35 -14.51 -4.63
C SER A 36 -18.87 -14.62 -3.18
N LEU A 37 -18.22 -13.59 -2.67
CA LEU A 37 -17.75 -13.49 -1.28
C LEU A 37 -18.76 -12.79 -0.36
N GLY A 38 -19.90 -12.35 -0.88
CA GLY A 38 -20.95 -11.68 -0.13
C GLY A 38 -20.65 -10.20 0.16
N PHE A 39 -19.76 -9.57 -0.62
CA PHE A 39 -19.53 -8.12 -0.56
C PHE A 39 -20.57 -7.36 -1.37
N SER A 40 -20.82 -6.12 -0.99
CA SER A 40 -21.79 -5.23 -1.68
C SER A 40 -21.29 -4.67 -3.00
N GLY A 41 -20.09 -5.02 -3.44
CA GLY A 41 -19.43 -4.59 -4.66
C GLY A 41 -17.91 -4.78 -4.57
N ALA A 42 -17.20 -4.41 -5.63
CA ALA A 42 -15.75 -4.42 -5.65
C ALA A 42 -15.19 -3.30 -4.74
N PRO A 43 -14.28 -3.62 -3.80
CA PRO A 43 -13.74 -2.63 -2.89
C PRO A 43 -12.79 -1.66 -3.60
N ILE A 44 -12.71 -0.44 -3.08
CA ILE A 44 -11.68 0.54 -3.43
C ILE A 44 -10.31 -0.01 -3.03
N GLU A 45 -9.31 0.17 -3.88
CA GLU A 45 -7.93 -0.19 -3.59
C GLU A 45 -7.41 0.58 -2.37
N GLY A 46 -6.81 -0.12 -1.41
CA GLY A 46 -6.39 0.47 -0.14
C GLY A 46 -5.43 1.66 -0.30
N CYS A 47 -4.48 1.59 -1.24
CA CYS A 47 -3.51 2.67 -1.46
C CYS A 47 -4.15 3.98 -1.95
N THR A 48 -5.34 3.93 -2.59
CA THR A 48 -6.09 5.13 -3.00
C THR A 48 -6.37 6.05 -1.81
N HIS A 49 -6.58 5.49 -0.61
CA HIS A 49 -6.83 6.28 0.59
C HIS A 49 -5.60 7.05 1.10
N LEU A 50 -4.39 6.72 0.67
CA LEU A 50 -3.17 7.42 1.12
C LEU A 50 -3.14 8.86 0.62
N SER A 51 -3.60 9.12 -0.60
CA SER A 51 -3.64 10.47 -1.17
C SER A 51 -4.58 11.40 -0.41
N GLN A 52 -5.63 10.86 0.24
CA GLN A 52 -6.60 11.67 1.00
C GLN A 52 -6.00 12.30 2.27
N PHE A 53 -4.81 11.86 2.69
CA PHE A 53 -4.08 12.47 3.79
C PHE A 53 -3.14 13.59 3.34
N VAL A 54 -2.79 13.68 2.04
CA VAL A 54 -1.78 14.62 1.55
C VAL A 54 -2.06 16.07 1.93
N PRO A 55 -3.28 16.63 1.79
CA PRO A 55 -3.53 18.01 2.17
C PRO A 55 -3.33 18.27 3.67
N LEU A 56 -3.69 17.30 4.53
CA LEU A 56 -3.53 17.40 5.97
C LEU A 56 -2.04 17.34 6.36
N LEU A 57 -1.30 16.44 5.72
CA LEU A 57 0.12 16.25 6.01
C LEU A 57 0.99 17.39 5.45
N GLU A 58 0.58 17.99 4.32
CA GLU A 58 1.14 19.24 3.81
C GLU A 58 0.87 20.42 4.77
N GLU A 59 -0.35 20.50 5.34
CA GLU A 59 -0.67 21.53 6.34
C GLU A 59 0.22 21.39 7.59
N ILE A 60 0.48 20.17 8.06
CA ILE A 60 1.29 19.89 9.26
C ILE A 60 2.78 20.04 8.98
N PHE A 61 3.29 19.37 7.95
CA PHE A 61 4.73 19.17 7.71
C PHE A 61 5.30 19.99 6.54
N LYS A 62 4.45 20.72 5.82
CA LYS A 62 4.81 21.56 4.67
C LYS A 62 5.51 20.72 3.57
N ASP A 63 6.39 21.36 2.81
CA ASP A 63 7.14 20.72 1.71
C ASP A 63 8.00 19.53 2.18
N GLU A 64 8.38 19.50 3.46
CA GLU A 64 9.17 18.42 4.05
C GLU A 64 8.44 17.05 3.95
N TRP A 65 7.10 17.06 3.98
CA TRP A 65 6.30 15.88 3.74
C TRP A 65 6.65 15.18 2.41
N PHE A 66 6.82 15.94 1.34
CA PHE A 66 7.12 15.38 0.02
C PHE A 66 8.58 14.92 -0.11
N VAL A 67 9.47 15.47 0.69
CA VAL A 67 10.91 15.17 0.65
C VAL A 67 11.26 13.96 1.49
N SER A 68 10.72 13.88 2.70
CA SER A 68 11.09 12.87 3.70
C SER A 68 9.89 12.29 4.45
N GLY A 69 8.70 12.33 3.85
CA GLY A 69 7.47 11.84 4.48
C GLY A 69 7.45 10.34 4.68
N CYS A 70 6.75 9.92 5.72
CA CYS A 70 6.41 8.53 6.00
C CYS A 70 4.91 8.45 6.30
N ILE A 71 4.20 7.58 5.60
CA ILE A 71 2.81 7.22 5.91
C ILE A 71 2.73 5.71 6.15
N SER A 72 2.13 5.32 7.27
CA SER A 72 2.11 3.96 7.78
C SER A 72 0.68 3.64 8.23
N VAL A 73 0.01 2.69 7.57
CA VAL A 73 -1.43 2.44 7.74
C VAL A 73 -1.78 0.97 7.97
N HIS A 74 -2.82 0.76 8.76
CA HIS A 74 -3.51 -0.50 9.00
C HIS A 74 -4.91 -0.43 8.40
N TYR A 75 -5.19 -1.19 7.35
CA TYR A 75 -6.54 -1.27 6.76
C TYR A 75 -7.47 -2.09 7.67
N LYS A 76 -8.64 -1.55 7.99
CA LYS A 76 -9.60 -2.14 8.93
C LYS A 76 -10.89 -2.58 8.25
N ASN A 77 -11.47 -1.71 7.45
CA ASN A 77 -12.71 -1.98 6.74
C ASN A 77 -12.61 -1.52 5.29
N MET A 78 -13.17 -2.32 4.39
CA MET A 78 -13.25 -2.00 2.96
C MET A 78 -14.17 -0.81 2.72
N VAL A 79 -13.85 -0.04 1.69
CA VAL A 79 -14.69 1.03 1.15
C VAL A 79 -15.15 0.61 -0.25
N PHE A 80 -16.42 0.80 -0.56
CA PHE A 80 -17.01 0.47 -1.85
C PHE A 80 -17.35 1.75 -2.62
N GLU A 81 -17.50 1.65 -3.94
CA GLU A 81 -17.92 2.82 -4.74
C GLU A 81 -19.25 3.39 -4.23
N GLY A 82 -19.30 4.73 -4.18
CA GLY A 82 -20.46 5.46 -3.64
C GLY A 82 -20.40 5.73 -2.15
N GLU A 83 -19.57 5.02 -1.38
CA GLU A 83 -19.32 5.34 0.01
C GLU A 83 -18.43 6.57 0.13
N ARG A 84 -18.66 7.36 1.19
CA ARG A 84 -17.89 8.56 1.47
C ARG A 84 -17.02 8.36 2.69
N VAL A 85 -15.78 8.81 2.58
CA VAL A 85 -14.76 8.68 3.62
C VAL A 85 -14.13 10.04 3.93
N LYS A 86 -13.63 10.19 5.16
CA LYS A 86 -12.98 11.41 5.64
C LYS A 86 -11.67 11.05 6.33
N ALA A 87 -10.59 11.72 5.94
CA ALA A 87 -9.29 11.63 6.58
C ALA A 87 -9.16 12.58 7.76
N PHE A 88 -8.44 12.14 8.79
CA PHE A 88 -8.14 12.88 10.01
C PHE A 88 -6.66 12.76 10.33
N ALA A 89 -6.05 13.82 10.83
CA ALA A 89 -4.69 13.82 11.37
C ALA A 89 -4.68 14.56 12.71
N LYS A 90 -4.09 13.95 13.74
CA LYS A 90 -3.85 14.62 15.01
C LYS A 90 -2.80 15.71 14.82
N LEU A 91 -2.91 16.82 15.52
CA LEU A 91 -1.83 17.81 15.52
C LEU A 91 -0.68 17.29 16.38
N PRO A 92 0.55 17.19 15.84
CA PRO A 92 1.69 16.72 16.62
C PRO A 92 2.09 17.73 17.70
N ASP A 93 2.68 17.27 18.77
CA ASP A 93 3.36 18.14 19.73
C ASP A 93 4.53 18.88 19.06
N GLU A 94 4.94 20.03 19.59
CA GLU A 94 5.95 20.92 18.98
C GLU A 94 7.29 20.21 18.64
N GLU A 95 7.67 19.17 19.38
CA GLU A 95 8.91 18.42 19.16
C GLU A 95 8.70 17.12 18.34
N SER A 96 7.44 16.73 18.10
CA SER A 96 7.13 15.49 17.40
C SER A 96 7.18 15.66 15.89
N LYS A 97 7.88 14.74 15.23
CA LYS A 97 7.91 14.61 13.77
C LYS A 97 6.99 13.50 13.24
N ILE A 98 6.12 12.98 14.10
CA ILE A 98 5.14 11.93 13.76
C ILE A 98 3.80 12.28 14.42
N THR A 99 2.73 11.88 13.77
CA THR A 99 1.36 12.07 14.26
C THR A 99 0.49 10.85 13.95
N ASP A 100 -0.60 10.68 14.71
CA ASP A 100 -1.62 9.68 14.43
C ASP A 100 -2.53 10.15 13.30
N ILE A 101 -2.89 9.22 12.42
CA ILE A 101 -3.85 9.42 11.34
C ILE A 101 -4.91 8.34 11.35
N TRP A 102 -6.13 8.68 10.90
CA TRP A 102 -7.21 7.70 10.70
C TRP A 102 -8.19 8.18 9.64
N MET A 103 -9.01 7.26 9.18
CA MET A 103 -10.07 7.53 8.21
C MET A 103 -11.36 6.86 8.63
N GLU A 104 -12.46 7.54 8.44
CA GLU A 104 -13.80 7.06 8.79
C GLU A 104 -14.78 7.24 7.62
N LYS A 105 -15.75 6.33 7.54
CA LYS A 105 -16.96 6.50 6.72
C LYS A 105 -17.94 7.49 7.38
N GLU A 106 -18.99 7.89 6.65
CA GLU A 106 -20.03 8.79 7.18
C GLU A 106 -20.76 8.23 8.41
N ASP A 107 -20.84 6.91 8.54
CA ASP A 107 -21.46 6.24 9.69
C ASP A 107 -20.51 6.06 10.90
N GLY A 108 -19.28 6.57 10.81
CA GLY A 108 -18.24 6.44 11.83
C GLY A 108 -17.46 5.13 11.78
N THR A 109 -17.70 4.26 10.78
CA THR A 109 -16.90 3.04 10.60
C THR A 109 -15.45 3.39 10.26
N VAL A 110 -14.50 2.93 11.06
CA VAL A 110 -13.07 3.18 10.84
C VAL A 110 -12.58 2.39 9.63
N VAL A 111 -12.09 3.08 8.61
CA VAL A 111 -11.54 2.50 7.38
C VAL A 111 -10.09 2.07 7.56
N LEU A 112 -9.28 2.95 8.12
CA LEU A 112 -7.88 2.69 8.45
C LEU A 112 -7.44 3.52 9.67
N THR A 113 -6.35 3.08 10.30
CA THR A 113 -5.63 3.82 11.33
C THR A 113 -4.13 3.76 11.03
N GLY A 114 -3.36 4.69 11.57
CA GLY A 114 -1.92 4.65 11.33
C GLY A 114 -1.19 5.83 11.92
N SER A 115 -0.01 6.07 11.39
CA SER A 115 0.82 7.23 11.71
C SER A 115 1.40 7.84 10.44
N ALA A 116 1.66 9.14 10.48
CA ALA A 116 2.41 9.84 9.45
C ALA A 116 3.45 10.76 10.07
N GLY A 117 4.58 10.94 9.39
CA GLY A 117 5.67 11.74 9.92
C GLY A 117 6.69 12.12 8.87
N ILE A 118 7.76 12.78 9.30
CA ILE A 118 8.87 13.20 8.43
C ILE A 118 10.23 12.76 8.97
N GLY A 119 11.19 12.61 8.02
CA GLY A 119 12.59 12.28 8.31
C GLY A 119 13.47 13.51 8.56
N PRO A 120 14.79 13.41 8.26
CA PRO A 120 15.47 12.21 7.73
C PRO A 120 15.62 11.07 8.76
N ASN A 121 15.53 11.35 10.07
CA ASN A 121 15.54 10.36 11.14
C ASN A 121 14.08 10.09 11.52
N HIS A 122 13.42 9.20 10.77
CA HIS A 122 12.03 8.86 11.03
C HIS A 122 11.85 8.27 12.43
N GLN A 123 10.85 8.75 13.15
CA GLN A 123 10.43 8.17 14.41
C GLN A 123 9.72 6.82 14.15
N THR A 124 9.62 5.99 15.18
CA THR A 124 8.97 4.67 15.13
C THR A 124 7.53 4.81 14.63
N SER A 125 7.24 4.21 13.49
CA SER A 125 5.92 4.25 12.87
C SER A 125 4.93 3.28 13.53
N SER A 126 3.67 3.35 13.12
CA SER A 126 2.65 2.40 13.57
C SER A 126 2.96 0.97 13.11
N LEU A 127 3.56 0.77 11.92
CA LEU A 127 3.98 -0.54 11.43
C LEU A 127 5.27 -1.03 12.07
N ASP A 128 6.24 -0.16 12.37
CA ASP A 128 7.41 -0.53 13.16
C ASP A 128 6.98 -1.13 14.51
N ASN A 129 5.99 -0.49 15.17
CA ASN A 129 5.42 -0.99 16.42
C ASN A 129 4.69 -2.34 16.27
N LEU A 130 4.00 -2.56 15.14
CA LEU A 130 3.35 -3.84 14.85
C LEU A 130 4.39 -4.93 14.57
N MET A 131 5.37 -4.64 13.70
CA MET A 131 6.44 -5.56 13.32
C MET A 131 7.23 -6.06 14.52
N SER A 132 7.52 -5.18 15.49
CA SER A 132 8.24 -5.54 16.73
C SER A 132 7.51 -6.57 17.62
N LYS A 133 6.23 -6.82 17.36
CA LYS A 133 5.36 -7.72 18.15
C LYS A 133 4.93 -8.97 17.37
N LEU A 134 5.44 -9.15 16.14
CA LEU A 134 5.10 -10.33 15.35
C LEU A 134 5.73 -11.60 15.96
N ASP A 135 4.89 -12.59 16.19
CA ASP A 135 5.34 -13.91 16.60
C ASP A 135 5.93 -14.67 15.41
N LYS A 136 6.92 -15.52 15.68
CA LYS A 136 7.42 -16.48 14.70
C LYS A 136 6.30 -17.44 14.30
N THR A 137 6.16 -17.60 13.00
CA THR A 137 5.11 -18.46 12.42
C THR A 137 5.74 -19.63 11.68
N GLU A 138 5.19 -20.80 11.90
CA GLU A 138 5.58 -22.06 11.27
C GLU A 138 4.33 -22.72 10.62
N ASN A 139 4.55 -23.72 9.77
CA ASN A 139 3.50 -24.53 9.17
C ASN A 139 2.50 -23.74 8.30
N LEU A 140 3.04 -22.87 7.44
CA LEU A 140 2.26 -22.19 6.42
C LEU A 140 1.95 -23.13 5.25
N VAL A 141 0.72 -23.07 4.75
CA VAL A 141 0.25 -23.85 3.59
C VAL A 141 0.37 -23.03 2.31
N ILE A 142 -0.31 -21.88 2.27
CA ILE A 142 -0.33 -20.99 1.10
C ILE A 142 1.07 -20.41 0.83
N LEU A 143 1.76 -20.02 1.88
CA LEU A 143 3.08 -19.39 1.87
C LEU A 143 4.20 -20.38 2.19
N SER A 144 4.04 -21.68 1.93
CA SER A 144 5.00 -22.73 2.29
C SER A 144 6.40 -22.59 1.67
N GLU A 145 6.53 -21.84 0.56
CA GLU A 145 7.82 -21.53 -0.09
C GLU A 145 8.34 -20.12 0.29
N ILE A 146 7.63 -19.38 1.13
CA ILE A 146 8.00 -18.01 1.53
C ILE A 146 8.45 -17.99 2.98
N ASN A 147 9.61 -17.40 3.22
CA ASN A 147 10.19 -17.25 4.55
C ASN A 147 10.88 -15.90 4.70
N GLU A 148 11.12 -15.52 5.94
CA GLU A 148 11.90 -14.31 6.27
C GLU A 148 13.30 -14.38 5.66
N GLY A 149 13.73 -13.28 5.07
CA GLY A 149 15.03 -13.14 4.41
C GLY A 149 15.01 -13.52 2.93
N LEU A 150 13.91 -14.08 2.40
CA LEU A 150 13.81 -14.41 0.97
C LEU A 150 13.90 -13.13 0.14
N GLU A 151 14.87 -13.08 -0.75
CA GLU A 151 15.11 -11.94 -1.64
C GLU A 151 14.57 -12.22 -3.05
N GLY A 152 14.12 -11.17 -3.72
CA GLY A 152 13.83 -11.23 -5.14
C GLY A 152 15.08 -11.57 -5.93
N ASN A 153 14.97 -12.49 -6.88
CA ASN A 153 16.09 -12.83 -7.77
C ASN A 153 16.18 -11.89 -8.98
N GLU A 154 15.25 -10.96 -9.12
CA GLU A 154 15.19 -9.96 -10.19
C GLU A 154 15.22 -8.56 -9.61
N ARG A 155 16.00 -7.69 -10.24
CA ARG A 155 15.96 -6.24 -10.03
C ARG A 155 15.15 -5.64 -11.17
N PHE A 156 14.13 -4.89 -10.84
CA PHE A 156 13.26 -4.26 -11.83
C PHE A 156 13.63 -2.80 -12.04
N THR A 157 13.63 -2.35 -13.30
CA THR A 157 13.58 -0.93 -13.62
C THR A 157 12.11 -0.54 -13.78
N VAL A 158 11.67 0.45 -13.01
CA VAL A 158 10.28 0.91 -12.95
C VAL A 158 10.20 2.39 -13.26
N LYS A 159 9.07 2.81 -13.84
CA LYS A 159 8.79 4.20 -14.17
C LYS A 159 7.28 4.39 -14.24
N ILE A 160 6.80 5.58 -13.91
CA ILE A 160 5.42 6.01 -14.17
C ILE A 160 5.47 7.18 -15.15
N GLY A 161 4.87 7.00 -16.32
CA GLY A 161 4.58 8.06 -17.27
C GLY A 161 3.09 8.37 -17.31
N PHE A 162 2.68 9.57 -17.77
CA PHE A 162 1.27 9.97 -17.79
C PHE A 162 0.38 8.99 -18.57
N ASP A 163 0.82 8.55 -19.74
CA ASP A 163 0.06 7.67 -20.64
C ASP A 163 0.60 6.23 -20.65
N GLN A 164 1.54 5.91 -19.74
CA GLN A 164 2.05 4.56 -19.60
C GLN A 164 1.00 3.68 -18.92
N HIS A 165 0.56 2.61 -19.61
CA HIS A 165 -0.29 1.58 -19.03
C HIS A 165 0.52 0.71 -18.06
N MET A 166 0.00 0.50 -16.84
CA MET A 166 0.71 -0.20 -15.75
C MET A 166 0.54 -1.73 -15.79
N GLY A 167 0.10 -2.29 -16.94
CA GLY A 167 -0.05 -3.73 -17.13
C GLY A 167 -1.34 -4.31 -16.54
N ASP A 168 -1.39 -5.63 -16.44
CA ASP A 168 -2.60 -6.36 -16.05
C ASP A 168 -2.95 -6.22 -14.55
N LEU A 169 -1.95 -6.01 -13.71
CA LEU A 169 -2.17 -5.79 -12.26
C LEU A 169 -2.77 -4.40 -11.97
N TYR A 170 -2.46 -3.42 -12.80
CA TYR A 170 -2.95 -2.04 -12.67
C TYR A 170 -3.38 -1.55 -14.05
N PRO A 171 -4.60 -1.92 -14.51
CA PRO A 171 -5.06 -1.72 -15.89
C PRO A 171 -5.46 -0.27 -16.18
N PHE A 172 -4.62 0.68 -15.80
CA PHE A 172 -4.83 2.11 -15.99
C PHE A 172 -3.50 2.86 -16.21
N THR A 173 -3.59 4.15 -16.51
CA THR A 173 -2.46 5.07 -16.64
C THR A 173 -2.47 6.08 -15.49
N LEU A 174 -1.36 6.79 -15.28
CA LEU A 174 -1.35 7.92 -14.33
C LEU A 174 -2.43 8.96 -14.70
N ARG A 175 -2.63 9.24 -15.99
CA ARG A 175 -3.68 10.18 -16.46
C ARG A 175 -5.08 9.73 -16.05
N ASN A 176 -5.38 8.43 -16.14
CA ASN A 176 -6.64 7.89 -15.64
C ASN A 176 -6.78 8.12 -14.13
N LYS A 177 -5.73 7.81 -13.35
CA LYS A 177 -5.75 7.99 -11.90
C LYS A 177 -5.93 9.46 -11.51
N LEU A 178 -5.22 10.39 -12.14
CA LEU A 178 -5.35 11.83 -11.87
C LEU A 178 -6.75 12.38 -12.20
N SER A 179 -7.48 11.77 -13.15
CA SER A 179 -8.85 12.18 -13.47
C SER A 179 -9.87 11.80 -12.40
N VAL A 180 -9.54 10.88 -11.50
CA VAL A 180 -10.42 10.39 -10.41
C VAL A 180 -9.85 10.60 -9.01
N ILE A 181 -8.62 11.13 -8.90
CA ILE A 181 -8.04 11.45 -7.60
C ILE A 181 -8.89 12.49 -6.89
N THR A 182 -9.20 12.26 -5.62
CA THR A 182 -10.10 13.11 -4.85
C THR A 182 -9.41 14.35 -4.28
N GLU A 183 -8.08 14.37 -4.24
CA GLU A 183 -7.23 15.49 -3.82
C GLU A 183 -6.27 15.90 -4.95
N PRO A 184 -6.80 16.55 -6.01
CA PRO A 184 -5.97 17.01 -7.12
C PRO A 184 -5.00 18.08 -6.65
N MET A 185 -3.75 17.96 -7.12
CA MET A 185 -2.69 18.92 -6.85
C MET A 185 -2.02 19.31 -8.15
N THR A 186 -1.74 20.61 -8.34
CA THR A 186 -1.07 21.09 -9.55
C THR A 186 0.33 20.51 -9.73
N TRP A 187 0.96 20.03 -8.66
CA TRP A 187 2.27 19.38 -8.70
C TRP A 187 2.25 18.00 -9.39
N TYR A 188 1.07 17.40 -9.58
CA TYR A 188 0.90 16.16 -10.33
C TYR A 188 0.72 16.38 -11.84
N ASN A 189 0.40 17.62 -12.28
CA ASN A 189 0.10 17.95 -13.65
C ASN A 189 1.33 17.90 -14.56
N GLU A 190 1.12 17.85 -15.87
CA GLU A 190 2.18 17.98 -16.86
C GLU A 190 2.92 19.33 -16.75
N ALA A 191 4.13 19.39 -17.29
CA ALA A 191 5.08 20.48 -17.03
C ALA A 191 4.54 21.90 -17.28
N GLU A 192 3.68 22.09 -18.29
CA GLU A 192 3.13 23.40 -18.64
C GLU A 192 2.16 23.97 -17.57
N GLU A 193 1.49 23.09 -16.84
CA GLU A 193 0.55 23.43 -15.78
C GLU A 193 1.11 23.15 -14.37
N ASN A 194 2.36 22.72 -14.29
CA ASN A 194 2.98 22.29 -13.06
C ASN A 194 3.53 23.45 -12.25
N SER A 195 3.14 23.55 -11.00
CA SER A 195 3.63 24.57 -10.06
C SER A 195 4.50 23.97 -8.93
N SER A 196 5.01 22.76 -9.11
CA SER A 196 5.83 22.12 -8.07
C SER A 196 7.12 22.91 -7.82
N PRO A 197 7.60 22.96 -6.57
CA PRO A 197 8.87 23.62 -6.23
C PRO A 197 10.08 23.01 -6.97
N TRP A 198 9.95 21.80 -7.49
CA TRP A 198 11.01 21.08 -8.24
C TRP A 198 10.94 21.31 -9.75
N GLY A 199 9.98 22.10 -10.26
CA GLY A 199 9.84 22.45 -11.67
C GLY A 199 9.46 21.26 -12.58
N ARG A 200 8.95 20.16 -12.01
CA ARG A 200 8.53 18.96 -12.73
C ARG A 200 7.48 18.18 -11.92
N PRO A 201 6.63 17.35 -12.60
CA PRO A 201 5.56 16.63 -11.94
C PRO A 201 6.09 15.54 -11.00
N ILE A 202 5.48 15.48 -9.81
CA ILE A 202 5.75 14.46 -8.80
C ILE A 202 4.73 13.32 -8.89
N ILE A 203 5.13 12.13 -8.45
CA ILE A 203 4.24 10.95 -8.36
C ILE A 203 3.37 11.09 -7.11
N PRO A 204 2.02 11.01 -7.22
CA PRO A 204 1.14 10.94 -6.05
C PRO A 204 1.51 9.81 -5.12
N ILE A 205 1.33 9.98 -3.81
CA ILE A 205 1.73 8.97 -2.80
C ILE A 205 1.10 7.59 -3.05
N GLU A 206 -0.18 7.53 -3.45
CA GLU A 206 -0.84 6.27 -3.79
C GLU A 206 -0.19 5.58 -4.99
N MET A 207 0.32 6.36 -5.96
CA MET A 207 0.98 5.83 -7.15
C MET A 207 2.40 5.33 -6.87
N ILE A 208 3.01 5.67 -5.74
CA ILE A 208 4.25 5.04 -5.27
C ILE A 208 3.99 3.57 -4.92
N SER A 209 2.82 3.25 -4.34
CA SER A 209 2.39 1.86 -4.16
C SER A 209 2.29 1.13 -5.50
N VAL A 210 1.67 1.74 -6.49
CA VAL A 210 1.58 1.18 -7.86
C VAL A 210 2.97 1.01 -8.47
N LEU A 211 3.85 2.01 -8.39
CA LEU A 211 5.23 1.96 -8.91
C LEU A 211 5.98 0.72 -8.40
N THR A 212 5.81 0.39 -7.12
CA THR A 212 6.52 -0.74 -6.50
C THR A 212 5.89 -2.10 -6.77
N ASN A 213 4.65 -2.15 -7.33
CA ASN A 213 3.90 -3.40 -7.46
C ASN A 213 3.46 -3.75 -8.88
N TYR A 214 3.41 -2.81 -9.84
CA TYR A 214 2.87 -3.08 -11.18
C TYR A 214 3.67 -4.10 -11.99
N VAL A 215 4.94 -4.32 -11.70
CA VAL A 215 5.79 -5.35 -12.30
C VAL A 215 5.56 -6.75 -11.73
N GLY A 216 4.67 -6.86 -10.74
CA GLY A 216 4.35 -8.14 -10.09
C GLY A 216 5.38 -8.60 -9.05
N ASN A 217 5.26 -9.87 -8.68
CA ASN A 217 6.16 -10.49 -7.72
C ASN A 217 7.42 -11.04 -8.41
N PRO A 218 8.57 -11.01 -7.72
CA PRO A 218 9.76 -11.75 -8.16
C PRO A 218 9.46 -13.25 -8.33
N SER A 219 10.18 -13.91 -9.25
CA SER A 219 9.92 -15.31 -9.62
C SER A 219 10.12 -16.32 -8.47
N ASN A 220 10.83 -15.93 -7.40
CA ASN A 220 11.01 -16.75 -6.20
C ASN A 220 9.96 -16.50 -5.08
N PHE A 221 9.04 -15.55 -5.26
CA PHE A 221 7.96 -15.29 -4.30
C PHE A 221 6.71 -16.09 -4.67
N LYS A 222 6.80 -17.41 -4.53
CA LYS A 222 5.73 -18.32 -4.94
C LYS A 222 4.66 -18.43 -3.86
N VAL A 223 3.47 -18.00 -4.20
CA VAL A 223 2.25 -18.15 -3.42
C VAL A 223 1.42 -19.28 -4.03
N LYS A 224 1.01 -20.25 -3.23
CA LYS A 224 0.09 -21.30 -3.73
C LYS A 224 -1.26 -20.70 -4.06
N GLY A 225 -1.88 -21.18 -5.13
CA GLY A 225 -3.18 -20.68 -5.60
C GLY A 225 -3.95 -21.66 -6.45
N PRO A 226 -5.15 -21.28 -6.89
CA PRO A 226 -5.71 -19.92 -6.77
C PRO A 226 -6.13 -19.52 -5.36
N VAL A 227 -5.83 -18.31 -4.96
CA VAL A 227 -6.16 -17.75 -3.63
C VAL A 227 -6.51 -16.26 -3.75
N ILE A 228 -7.28 -15.74 -2.81
CA ILE A 228 -7.60 -14.31 -2.72
C ILE A 228 -6.57 -13.64 -1.84
N GLY A 229 -5.87 -12.63 -2.43
CA GLY A 229 -4.94 -11.76 -1.73
C GLY A 229 -5.53 -10.37 -1.48
N LEU A 230 -5.13 -9.75 -0.38
CA LEU A 230 -5.52 -8.37 -0.04
C LEU A 230 -4.37 -7.65 0.69
N PHE A 231 -4.38 -6.32 0.63
CA PHE A 231 -3.47 -5.50 1.40
C PHE A 231 -4.02 -5.32 2.81
N ALA A 232 -3.25 -5.74 3.82
CA ALA A 232 -3.63 -5.62 5.22
C ALA A 232 -3.00 -4.39 5.89
N ASN A 233 -1.75 -4.09 5.53
CA ASN A 233 -1.01 -2.94 6.06
C ASN A 233 -0.05 -2.43 4.99
N GLN A 234 0.22 -1.13 5.03
CA GLN A 234 1.17 -0.52 4.10
C GLN A 234 1.91 0.66 4.74
N GLU A 235 3.21 0.76 4.43
CA GLU A 235 4.01 1.95 4.74
C GLU A 235 4.76 2.40 3.49
N ILE A 236 4.78 3.71 3.26
CA ILE A 236 5.64 4.35 2.27
C ILE A 236 6.51 5.35 3.02
N LYS A 237 7.82 5.22 2.90
CA LYS A 237 8.82 6.05 3.56
C LYS A 237 9.75 6.67 2.53
N LEU A 238 9.80 7.99 2.50
CA LEU A 238 10.69 8.75 1.62
C LEU A 238 11.96 9.16 2.38
N PHE A 239 13.12 8.99 1.77
CA PHE A 239 14.42 9.45 2.28
C PHE A 239 14.97 10.61 1.48
N LYS A 240 14.62 10.64 0.18
CA LYS A 240 15.06 11.66 -0.78
C LYS A 240 13.99 11.83 -1.86
N GLY A 241 12.79 12.20 -1.42
CA GLY A 241 11.68 12.52 -2.32
C GLY A 241 11.73 13.93 -2.89
N PRO A 242 10.71 14.32 -3.62
CA PRO A 242 9.65 13.45 -4.11
C PRO A 242 10.13 12.49 -5.21
N LEU A 243 9.35 11.46 -5.50
CA LEU A 243 9.55 10.68 -6.71
C LEU A 243 8.88 11.41 -7.90
N PHE A 244 9.51 11.34 -9.07
CA PHE A 244 9.09 12.14 -10.23
C PHE A 244 8.49 11.30 -11.35
N VAL A 245 7.49 11.85 -12.01
CA VAL A 245 6.92 11.27 -13.22
C VAL A 245 7.99 11.22 -14.34
N ASN A 246 7.97 10.15 -15.12
CA ASN A 246 8.95 9.84 -16.18
C ASN A 246 10.40 9.59 -15.72
N GLU A 247 10.69 9.60 -14.44
CA GLU A 247 11.99 9.18 -13.88
C GLU A 247 12.04 7.65 -13.77
N GLU A 248 13.20 7.07 -14.09
CA GLU A 248 13.47 5.65 -13.91
C GLU A 248 14.05 5.38 -12.52
N TYR A 249 13.47 4.39 -11.83
CA TYR A 249 13.94 3.89 -10.55
C TYR A 249 14.26 2.40 -10.67
N GLN A 250 15.15 1.92 -9.81
CA GLN A 250 15.39 0.49 -9.66
C GLN A 250 14.78 0.02 -8.35
N ILE A 251 14.06 -1.11 -8.38
CA ILE A 251 13.48 -1.70 -7.18
C ILE A 251 14.05 -3.08 -6.91
N GLU A 252 14.20 -3.37 -5.62
CA GLU A 252 14.53 -4.69 -5.08
C GLU A 252 13.49 -5.05 -4.02
N LYS A 253 13.09 -6.32 -3.99
CA LYS A 253 12.10 -6.82 -3.05
C LYS A 253 12.70 -7.86 -2.11
N LYS A 254 12.30 -7.80 -0.83
CA LYS A 254 12.71 -8.74 0.20
C LYS A 254 11.56 -9.03 1.16
N ILE A 255 11.38 -10.31 1.49
CA ILE A 255 10.47 -10.72 2.56
C ILE A 255 11.15 -10.46 3.90
N ILE A 256 10.56 -9.62 4.72
CA ILE A 256 11.12 -9.26 6.02
C ILE A 256 10.42 -9.95 7.20
N ALA A 257 9.22 -10.50 6.98
CA ALA A 257 8.51 -11.33 7.92
C ALA A 257 7.42 -12.17 7.23
N VAL A 258 7.03 -13.25 7.89
CA VAL A 258 5.80 -13.99 7.61
C VAL A 258 4.99 -14.11 8.89
N SER A 259 3.67 -14.11 8.78
CA SER A 259 2.79 -14.29 9.93
C SER A 259 1.49 -14.95 9.53
N GLN A 260 0.69 -15.37 10.49
CA GLN A 260 -0.65 -15.89 10.25
C GLN A 260 -1.62 -15.52 11.36
N SER A 261 -2.89 -15.54 11.01
CA SER A 261 -4.00 -15.46 11.94
C SER A 261 -4.94 -16.63 11.70
N LYS A 262 -6.06 -16.66 12.43
CA LYS A 262 -7.11 -17.66 12.19
C LYS A 262 -7.60 -17.68 10.73
N ARG A 263 -7.63 -16.52 10.04
CA ARG A 263 -8.27 -16.35 8.73
C ARG A 263 -7.29 -16.19 7.58
N VAL A 264 -6.07 -15.76 7.83
CA VAL A 264 -5.10 -15.42 6.77
C VAL A 264 -3.71 -15.94 7.08
N GLU A 265 -2.95 -16.23 6.03
CA GLU A 265 -1.49 -16.22 6.05
C GLU A 265 -1.00 -14.94 5.41
N THR A 266 0.10 -14.35 5.91
CA THR A 266 0.61 -13.08 5.42
C THR A 266 2.10 -13.10 5.25
N TYR A 267 2.60 -12.36 4.27
CA TYR A 267 3.99 -11.96 4.21
C TYR A 267 4.13 -10.44 4.26
N TRP A 268 5.28 -9.99 4.70
CA TRP A 268 5.69 -8.60 4.74
C TRP A 268 6.82 -8.41 3.74
N CYS A 269 6.52 -7.72 2.65
CA CYS A 269 7.48 -7.44 1.58
C CYS A 269 7.97 -6.01 1.68
N MET A 270 9.26 -5.85 1.92
CA MET A 270 9.96 -4.57 1.77
C MET A 270 10.40 -4.40 0.33
N THR A 271 10.04 -3.29 -0.29
CA THR A 271 10.53 -2.86 -1.60
C THR A 271 11.42 -1.65 -1.40
N TYR A 272 12.68 -1.77 -1.77
CA TYR A 272 13.65 -0.69 -1.78
C TYR A 272 13.63 0.01 -3.14
N VAL A 273 13.56 1.33 -3.16
CA VAL A 273 13.53 2.15 -4.39
C VAL A 273 14.81 2.98 -4.48
N TYR A 274 15.57 2.77 -5.55
CA TYR A 274 16.83 3.45 -5.80
C TYR A 274 16.72 4.36 -7.03
N ASP A 275 17.36 5.53 -6.96
CA ASP A 275 17.54 6.40 -8.11
C ASP A 275 18.59 5.85 -9.09
N GLN A 276 18.80 6.56 -10.21
CA GLN A 276 19.81 6.20 -11.23
C GLN A 276 21.26 6.22 -10.70
N ASN A 277 21.51 6.91 -9.58
CA ASN A 277 22.80 6.94 -8.90
C ASN A 277 22.93 5.84 -7.83
N LYS A 278 21.95 4.91 -7.76
CA LYS A 278 21.88 3.83 -6.76
C LYS A 278 21.73 4.35 -5.32
N ILE A 279 21.18 5.56 -5.15
CA ILE A 279 20.85 6.10 -3.83
C ILE A 279 19.46 5.60 -3.47
N LEU A 280 19.28 5.07 -2.26
CA LEU A 280 17.99 4.72 -1.69
C LEU A 280 17.17 6.01 -1.52
N VAL A 281 16.05 6.12 -2.22
CA VAL A 281 15.18 7.30 -2.21
C VAL A 281 13.85 7.04 -1.52
N ALA A 282 13.39 5.78 -1.49
CA ALA A 282 12.18 5.39 -0.79
C ALA A 282 12.19 3.90 -0.39
N GLU A 283 11.38 3.56 0.59
CA GLU A 283 10.99 2.21 0.95
C GLU A 283 9.47 2.08 0.93
N CYS A 284 8.98 0.93 0.48
CA CYS A 284 7.57 0.58 0.54
C CYS A 284 7.43 -0.78 1.23
N LEU A 285 6.86 -0.80 2.44
CA LEU A 285 6.53 -2.02 3.15
C LEU A 285 5.07 -2.37 2.88
N LEU A 286 4.83 -3.55 2.34
CA LEU A 286 3.49 -4.08 2.10
C LEU A 286 3.28 -5.39 2.85
N ASN A 287 2.27 -5.43 3.71
CA ASN A 287 1.75 -6.67 4.26
C ASN A 287 0.63 -7.19 3.37
N GLN A 288 0.90 -8.23 2.63
CA GLN A 288 -0.07 -8.92 1.81
C GLN A 288 -0.62 -10.14 2.55
N ALA A 289 -1.94 -10.20 2.67
CA ALA A 289 -2.65 -11.27 3.34
C ALA A 289 -3.40 -12.15 2.33
N PHE A 290 -3.44 -13.45 2.58
CA PHE A 290 -4.09 -14.45 1.75
C PHE A 290 -5.14 -15.20 2.58
N LEU A 291 -6.39 -15.19 2.09
CA LEU A 291 -7.53 -15.81 2.77
C LEU A 291 -7.43 -17.34 2.72
N LYS A 292 -7.31 -17.98 3.88
CA LYS A 292 -7.23 -19.45 4.03
C LYS A 292 -8.45 -20.15 3.43
N ASP A 293 -9.64 -19.61 3.67
CA ASP A 293 -10.91 -20.16 3.18
C ASP A 293 -11.06 -20.07 1.65
N SER A 294 -10.23 -19.28 0.96
CA SER A 294 -10.24 -19.15 -0.50
C SER A 294 -9.32 -20.17 -1.21
N TYR A 295 -8.46 -20.88 -0.45
CA TYR A 295 -7.58 -21.91 -0.97
C TYR A 295 -8.21 -23.29 -0.78
N GLU A 296 -8.54 -23.95 -1.89
CA GLU A 296 -9.13 -25.28 -1.87
C GLU A 296 -8.13 -26.31 -1.31
N GLY A 297 -8.56 -27.11 -0.34
CA GLY A 297 -7.71 -28.13 0.31
C GLY A 297 -6.83 -27.60 1.44
N TYR A 298 -7.02 -26.37 1.91
CA TYR A 298 -6.21 -25.78 2.98
C TYR A 298 -6.11 -26.66 4.22
N GLU A 299 -7.24 -27.17 4.72
CA GLU A 299 -7.33 -27.97 5.95
C GLU A 299 -6.67 -29.36 5.81
N GLU A 300 -6.77 -29.98 4.63
CA GLU A 300 -6.12 -31.28 4.33
C GLU A 300 -4.59 -31.10 4.31
N GLU A 301 -4.08 -30.08 3.62
CA GLU A 301 -2.64 -29.80 3.57
C GLU A 301 -2.10 -29.43 4.95
N LEU A 302 -2.80 -28.61 5.73
CA LEU A 302 -2.41 -28.23 7.08
C LEU A 302 -2.28 -29.47 8.00
N LYS A 303 -3.22 -30.42 7.92
CA LYS A 303 -3.16 -31.69 8.68
C LYS A 303 -1.95 -32.52 8.26
N SER A 304 -1.65 -32.57 6.96
CA SER A 304 -0.49 -33.31 6.43
C SER A 304 0.82 -32.75 6.97
N ILE A 305 0.99 -31.42 6.99
CA ILE A 305 2.16 -30.75 7.52
C ILE A 305 2.29 -30.99 9.04
N SER A 306 1.20 -30.82 9.77
CA SER A 306 1.17 -30.98 11.24
C SER A 306 1.35 -32.44 11.69
N GLY A 307 0.83 -33.40 10.91
CA GLY A 307 1.00 -34.82 11.20
C GLY A 307 2.41 -35.37 10.95
N SER A 308 3.18 -34.72 10.06
CA SER A 308 4.56 -35.09 9.76
C SER A 308 5.57 -34.69 10.84
N ILE A 309 5.18 -33.82 11.78
CA ILE A 309 6.04 -33.34 12.89
C ILE A 309 6.00 -34.28 14.10
N ASN A 310 5.03 -35.22 14.14
CA ASN A 310 4.84 -36.16 15.26
C ASN A 310 5.41 -37.57 14.99
N ILE A 311 6.31 -37.74 14.03
CA ILE A 311 7.09 -38.94 13.76
C ILE A 311 8.59 -38.58 13.88
#